data_41b7cc39eacbae0d801a0ed115cee8ff
#
_entry.id   41b7cc39eacbae0d801a0ed115cee8ff
#
_cell.length_a   1.000
_cell.length_b   1.000
_cell.length_c   1.000
_cell.angle_alpha   90.00
_cell.angle_beta   90.00
_cell.angle_gamma   90.00
#
_symmetry.space_group_name_H-M   'P 1'
#
loop_
_entity.id
_entity.type
_entity.pdbx_description
1 polymer ?
#
loop_
_entity_poly.entity_id
_entity_poly.type
_entity_poly.pdbx_seq_one_letter_code
_entity_poly.pdbx_strand_id
1 'polypeptide(L)'
;PWYHRNIMSEFMGLVYGQYDAKPEGFVPGGISLHNMMLPHGPDAEAFEKASNAELEPVKITNTLAFMFETKYPQHLTKFASEAKELQDDYIECWSDIKKNFTGKI
;
A
#
# COMPACT_ATOMS: atom_id res chain seq x y z
N PRO A 1 12.45 0.24 0.77
CA PRO A 1 11.26 -0.22 0.04
C PRO A 1 11.15 0.48 -1.32
N TRP A 2 10.65 -0.23 -2.34
CA TRP A 2 10.58 0.29 -3.69
C TRP A 2 9.14 0.60 -4.10
N TYR A 3 8.92 1.78 -4.66
CA TYR A 3 7.71 2.02 -5.43
C TYR A 3 7.77 1.20 -6.72
N HIS A 4 6.68 0.53 -7.07
CA HIS A 4 6.68 -0.41 -8.18
C HIS A 4 5.34 -0.47 -8.90
N ARG A 5 5.31 -1.20 -9.99
CA ARG A 5 4.13 -1.66 -10.70
C ARG A 5 4.20 -3.17 -10.78
N ASN A 6 3.08 -3.83 -10.60
CA ASN A 6 2.96 -5.26 -10.79
C ASN A 6 2.11 -5.56 -12.02
N ILE A 7 2.45 -6.63 -12.73
CA ILE A 7 1.61 -7.18 -13.80
C ILE A 7 0.37 -7.89 -13.26
N MET A 8 0.32 -8.11 -11.96
CA MET A 8 -0.82 -8.67 -11.24
C MET A 8 -1.58 -7.59 -10.50
N SER A 9 -2.88 -7.81 -10.31
CA SER A 9 -3.71 -7.07 -9.36
C SER A 9 -3.48 -7.63 -7.96
N GLU A 10 -3.33 -6.75 -6.98
CA GLU A 10 -3.05 -7.08 -5.58
C GLU A 10 -4.24 -6.65 -4.73
N PHE A 11 -4.92 -7.61 -4.12
CA PHE A 11 -5.96 -7.37 -3.14
C PHE A 11 -5.45 -7.78 -1.77
N MET A 12 -5.38 -6.83 -0.84
CA MET A 12 -4.89 -7.12 0.49
C MET A 12 -5.84 -6.63 1.58
N GLY A 13 -5.72 -7.21 2.75
CA GLY A 13 -6.45 -6.80 3.93
C GLY A 13 -5.67 -7.01 5.21
N LEU A 14 -5.97 -6.19 6.21
CA LEU A 14 -5.42 -6.32 7.55
C LEU A 14 -6.45 -7.00 8.47
N VAL A 15 -6.08 -8.15 9.03
CA VAL A 15 -6.96 -8.90 9.94
C VAL A 15 -6.84 -8.38 11.37
N TYR A 16 -5.62 -8.20 11.84
CA TYR A 16 -5.32 -7.57 13.15
C TYR A 16 -3.91 -6.99 13.18
N GLY A 17 -3.66 -6.13 14.17
CA GLY A 17 -2.36 -5.51 14.38
C GLY A 17 -2.14 -4.29 13.49
N GLN A 18 -0.92 -4.10 13.03
CA GLN A 18 -0.49 -2.97 12.22
C GLN A 18 0.27 -3.46 11.00
N TYR A 19 0.10 -2.77 9.87
CA TYR A 19 0.85 -3.02 8.65
C TYR A 19 2.01 -2.03 8.55
N ASP A 20 3.24 -2.53 8.42
CA ASP A 20 4.46 -1.74 8.50
C ASP A 20 4.68 -0.78 7.33
N ALA A 21 4.21 -1.12 6.13
CA ALA A 21 4.32 -0.24 4.97
C ALA A 21 3.33 0.94 5.00
N LYS A 22 2.31 0.88 5.85
CA LYS A 22 1.31 1.93 6.06
C LYS A 22 0.81 1.87 7.51
N PRO A 23 1.62 2.33 8.47
CA PRO A 23 1.29 2.20 9.89
C PRO A 23 0.08 3.01 10.32
N GLU A 24 -0.26 4.08 9.61
CA GLU A 24 -1.45 4.88 9.86
C GLU A 24 -2.47 4.73 8.71
N GLY A 25 -3.76 4.75 9.06
CA GLY A 25 -4.85 4.69 8.10
C GLY A 25 -5.20 3.31 7.54
N PHE A 26 -4.34 2.28 7.69
CA PHE A 26 -4.66 0.90 7.34
C PHE A 26 -4.94 0.10 8.62
N VAL A 27 -6.19 0.10 9.01
CA VAL A 27 -6.67 -0.46 10.28
C VAL A 27 -7.21 -1.88 10.10
N PRO A 28 -7.33 -2.70 11.17
CA PRO A 28 -7.98 -4.00 11.10
C PRO A 28 -9.37 -3.94 10.47
N GLY A 29 -9.63 -4.82 9.51
CA GLY A 29 -10.83 -4.80 8.67
C GLY A 29 -10.70 -3.95 7.40
N GLY A 30 -9.66 -3.12 7.31
CA GLY A 30 -9.32 -2.37 6.10
C GLY A 30 -8.83 -3.29 4.97
N ILE A 31 -9.19 -2.91 3.74
CA ILE A 31 -8.76 -3.60 2.53
C ILE A 31 -8.28 -2.58 1.49
N SER A 32 -7.40 -3.01 0.61
CA SER A 32 -6.94 -2.22 -0.54
C SER A 32 -6.90 -3.06 -1.80
N LEU A 33 -7.11 -2.42 -2.93
CA LEU A 33 -6.96 -3.02 -4.25
C LEU A 33 -6.05 -2.13 -5.10
N HIS A 34 -4.92 -2.70 -5.49
CA HIS A 34 -4.04 -2.14 -6.49
C HIS A 34 -4.19 -2.95 -7.79
N ASN A 35 -4.96 -2.45 -8.71
CA ASN A 35 -5.11 -3.13 -9.99
C ASN A 35 -3.78 -3.16 -10.77
N MET A 36 -3.67 -4.14 -11.66
CA MET A 36 -2.46 -4.36 -12.45
C MET A 36 -1.95 -3.07 -13.10
N MET A 37 -0.63 -2.89 -13.09
CA MET A 37 0.10 -1.76 -13.65
C MET A 37 -0.13 -0.40 -12.97
N LEU A 38 -0.93 -0.31 -11.92
CA LEU A 38 -1.01 0.91 -11.12
C LEU A 38 0.24 1.06 -10.24
N PRO A 39 0.93 2.22 -10.29
CA PRO A 39 2.06 2.47 -9.41
C PRO A 39 1.61 2.53 -7.95
N HIS A 40 2.32 1.87 -7.07
CA HIS A 40 2.04 1.89 -5.64
C HIS A 40 3.29 1.54 -4.81
N GLY A 41 3.18 1.61 -3.50
CA GLY A 41 4.26 1.33 -2.56
C GLY A 41 3.92 1.84 -1.16
N PRO A 42 4.90 1.90 -0.26
CA PRO A 42 4.69 2.45 1.08
C PRO A 42 4.23 3.91 1.02
N ASP A 43 3.62 4.40 2.08
CA ASP A 43 3.39 5.84 2.19
C ASP A 43 4.71 6.63 2.27
N ALA A 44 4.65 7.95 2.13
CA ALA A 44 5.85 8.79 2.07
C ALA A 44 6.67 8.72 3.37
N GLU A 45 6.01 8.68 4.53
CA GLU A 45 6.66 8.59 5.83
C GLU A 45 7.35 7.24 6.03
N ALA A 46 6.65 6.14 5.76
CA ALA A 46 7.22 4.79 5.84
C ALA A 46 8.41 4.62 4.90
N PHE A 47 8.33 5.19 3.68
CA PHE A 47 9.44 5.20 2.72
C PHE A 47 10.67 5.92 3.26
N GLU A 48 10.51 7.16 3.75
CA GLU A 48 11.62 7.96 4.29
C GLU A 48 12.25 7.27 5.52
N LYS A 49 11.42 6.80 6.44
CA LYS A 49 11.87 6.09 7.65
C LYS A 49 12.67 4.84 7.30
N ALA A 50 12.14 3.98 6.44
CA ALA A 50 12.79 2.72 6.08
C ALA A 50 14.05 2.93 5.22
N SER A 51 14.07 3.97 4.37
CA SER A 51 15.22 4.30 3.52
C SER A 51 16.42 4.82 4.31
N ASN A 52 16.16 5.45 5.46
CA ASN A 52 17.21 6.03 6.32
C ASN A 52 17.49 5.19 7.57
N ALA A 53 16.81 4.06 7.74
CA ALA A 53 17.02 3.20 8.89
C ALA A 53 18.36 2.47 8.83
N GLU A 54 19.01 2.31 9.96
CA GLU A 54 20.08 1.33 10.12
C GLU A 54 19.49 -0.08 10.02
N LEU A 55 20.05 -0.91 9.14
CA LEU A 55 19.49 -2.22 8.87
C LEU A 55 19.84 -3.20 9.99
N GLU A 56 18.83 -3.66 10.68
CA GLU A 56 18.91 -4.69 11.72
C GLU A 56 17.91 -5.83 11.41
N PRO A 57 18.12 -7.03 11.97
CA PRO A 57 17.11 -8.09 11.90
C PRO A 57 15.80 -7.64 12.54
N VAL A 58 14.73 -7.61 11.77
CA VAL A 58 13.39 -7.23 12.24
C VAL A 58 12.47 -8.45 12.26
N LYS A 59 11.75 -8.60 13.35
CA LYS A 59 10.70 -9.61 13.49
C LYS A 59 9.34 -8.94 13.56
N ILE A 60 8.50 -9.26 12.59
CA ILE A 60 7.10 -8.83 12.59
C ILE A 60 6.29 -9.74 13.51
N THR A 61 5.62 -9.18 14.49
CA THR A 61 4.82 -9.91 15.49
C THR A 61 3.51 -9.18 15.79
N ASN A 62 2.53 -9.92 16.31
CA ASN A 62 1.24 -9.38 16.71
C ASN A 62 0.48 -8.68 15.58
N THR A 63 0.63 -9.16 14.36
CA THR A 63 -0.08 -8.66 13.18
C THR A 63 -0.36 -9.81 12.21
N LEU A 64 -1.43 -9.69 11.46
CA LEU A 64 -1.78 -10.57 10.35
C LEU A 64 -2.42 -9.75 9.24
N ALA A 65 -1.76 -9.73 8.10
CA ALA A 65 -2.30 -9.26 6.84
C ALA A 65 -2.32 -10.40 5.82
N PHE A 66 -3.17 -10.30 4.83
CA PHE A 66 -3.19 -11.21 3.68
C PHE A 66 -3.08 -10.43 2.38
N MET A 67 -2.57 -11.07 1.34
CA MET A 67 -2.57 -10.57 -0.02
C MET A 67 -2.96 -11.69 -0.98
N PHE A 68 -3.87 -11.38 -1.88
CA PHE A 68 -4.20 -12.20 -3.04
C PHE A 68 -3.77 -11.49 -4.31
N GLU A 69 -3.06 -12.21 -5.16
CA GLU A 69 -2.61 -11.71 -6.44
C GLU A 69 -3.29 -12.47 -7.58
N THR A 70 -3.66 -11.74 -8.63
CA THR A 70 -4.24 -12.32 -9.83
C THR A 70 -3.77 -11.61 -11.09
N LYS A 71 -3.61 -12.35 -12.17
CA LYS A 71 -3.27 -11.80 -13.49
C LYS A 71 -4.41 -11.04 -14.18
N TYR A 72 -5.58 -10.97 -13.56
CA TYR A 72 -6.74 -10.31 -14.13
C TYR A 72 -7.00 -8.96 -13.43
N PRO A 73 -7.44 -7.94 -14.20
CA PRO A 73 -7.94 -6.72 -13.57
C PRO A 73 -9.20 -7.04 -12.76
N GLN A 74 -9.31 -6.43 -11.60
CA GLN A 74 -10.45 -6.61 -10.71
C GLN A 74 -11.44 -5.49 -10.92
N HIS A 75 -12.70 -5.84 -11.10
CA HIS A 75 -13.80 -4.89 -11.13
C HIS A 75 -14.41 -4.76 -9.73
N LEU A 76 -14.65 -3.52 -9.32
CA LEU A 76 -15.40 -3.27 -8.09
C LEU A 76 -16.87 -3.58 -8.31
N THR A 77 -17.49 -4.21 -7.34
CA THR A 77 -18.94 -4.30 -7.28
C THR A 77 -19.53 -2.91 -6.99
N LYS A 78 -20.80 -2.70 -7.32
CA LYS A 78 -21.52 -1.47 -6.95
C LYS A 78 -21.45 -1.22 -5.44
N PHE A 79 -21.59 -2.27 -4.63
CA PHE A 79 -21.46 -2.18 -3.17
C PHE A 79 -20.09 -1.61 -2.76
N ALA A 80 -19.00 -2.11 -3.32
CA ALA A 80 -17.65 -1.65 -2.97
C ALA A 80 -17.38 -0.21 -3.42
N SER A 81 -17.89 0.20 -4.59
CA SER A 81 -17.71 1.56 -5.10
C SER A 81 -18.58 2.62 -4.39
N GLU A 82 -19.64 2.20 -3.71
CA GLU A 82 -20.56 3.08 -2.96
C GLU A 82 -20.44 2.90 -1.44
N ALA A 83 -19.46 2.11 -0.98
CA ALA A 83 -19.23 1.86 0.44
C ALA A 83 -18.88 3.17 1.18
N LYS A 84 -19.47 3.37 2.35
CA LYS A 84 -19.22 4.55 3.19
C LYS A 84 -17.78 4.60 3.72
N GLU A 85 -17.15 3.44 3.77
CA GLU A 85 -15.80 3.21 4.22
C GLU A 85 -14.76 3.45 3.10
N LEU A 86 -15.21 3.77 1.89
CA LEU A 86 -14.31 4.09 0.78
C LEU A 86 -13.51 5.35 1.11
N GLN A 87 -12.20 5.24 1.06
CA GLN A 87 -11.30 6.33 1.37
C GLN A 87 -11.10 7.21 0.13
N ASP A 88 -11.57 8.45 0.19
CA ASP A 88 -11.50 9.40 -0.94
C ASP A 88 -10.12 10.08 -1.05
N ASP A 89 -9.39 10.15 0.05
CA ASP A 89 -8.09 10.82 0.19
C ASP A 89 -6.88 9.86 0.14
N TYR A 90 -7.08 8.62 -0.27
CA TYR A 90 -6.04 7.59 -0.23
C TYR A 90 -4.73 8.00 -0.92
N ILE A 91 -4.82 8.77 -2.00
CA ILE A 91 -3.65 9.25 -2.75
C ILE A 91 -2.79 10.24 -1.97
N GLU A 92 -3.34 10.89 -0.95
CA GLU A 92 -2.62 11.91 -0.17
C GLU A 92 -1.44 11.33 0.62
N CYS A 93 -1.47 10.04 0.95
CA CYS A 93 -0.37 9.37 1.62
C CYS A 93 0.96 9.37 0.81
N TRP A 94 0.91 9.74 -0.44
CA TRP A 94 2.07 9.87 -1.35
C TRP A 94 2.39 11.30 -1.74
N SER A 95 1.65 12.31 -1.28
CA SER A 95 1.85 13.72 -1.67
C SER A 95 3.21 14.26 -1.31
N ASP A 96 3.80 13.78 -0.20
CA ASP A 96 5.10 14.23 0.30
C ASP A 96 6.30 13.47 -0.29
N ILE A 97 6.06 12.59 -1.28
CA ILE A 97 7.15 11.91 -1.96
C ILE A 97 8.02 12.93 -2.71
N LYS A 98 9.31 12.93 -2.38
CA LYS A 98 10.30 13.78 -3.02
C LYS A 98 10.50 13.39 -4.49
N LYS A 99 10.56 14.38 -5.36
CA LYS A 99 10.85 14.18 -6.77
C LYS A 99 12.34 13.87 -6.96
N ASN A 100 12.69 12.61 -7.12
CA ASN A 100 14.07 12.17 -7.35
C ASN A 100 14.43 12.05 -8.83
N PHE A 101 13.46 11.89 -9.72
CA PHE A 101 13.70 11.80 -11.16
C PHE A 101 13.98 13.18 -11.76
N THR A 102 15.18 13.36 -12.34
CA THR A 102 15.64 14.62 -12.90
C THR A 102 15.36 14.78 -14.40
N GLY A 103 14.91 13.72 -15.06
CA GLY A 103 14.75 13.68 -16.53
C GLY A 103 16.07 13.54 -17.30
N LYS A 104 17.20 13.43 -16.63
CA LYS A 104 18.51 13.15 -17.26
C LYS A 104 18.77 11.65 -17.20
N ILE A 105 19.08 11.08 -18.36
CA ILE A 105 19.57 9.71 -18.54
C ILE A 105 21.09 9.74 -18.55
#